data_18c769f072f430843a4cca9b49683710
#
_entry.id   18c769f072f430843a4cca9b49683710
#
_cell.length_a   1.000
_cell.length_b   1.000
_cell.length_c   1.000
_cell.angle_alpha   90.00
_cell.angle_beta   90.00
_cell.angle_gamma   90.00
#
_symmetry.space_group_name_H-M   'P 1'
#
loop_
_entity.id
_entity.type
_entity.pdbx_description
1 polymer ?
#
loop_
_entity_poly.entity_id
_entity_poly.type
_entity_poly.pdbx_seq_one_letter_code
_entity_poly.pdbx_strand_id
1 'polypeptide(L)'
;MKKYILLLLLLAITSCDNPFAPAKYLGQEDVTILSSQKTIDGVFQNFKYAYTFKDTLVYGKLLDENFTFVYRNYDIGSDNSWGRQQDLLTTNNLFQASQNLDLIWNETVLSNGDSLLYAVSRSFNLTIVFNPTDIVRIQGRAYFELKRSTVNDDWKIYKWRDESNY
;
A
#
# COMPACT_ATOMS: atom_id res chain seq x y z
N MET A 1 -61.44 -27.97 -13.39
CA MET A 1 -60.06 -27.95 -13.89
C MET A 1 -59.48 -26.54 -14.03
N LYS A 2 -60.15 -25.59 -14.70
CA LYS A 2 -59.61 -24.20 -14.85
C LYS A 2 -59.35 -23.43 -13.54
N LYS A 3 -60.15 -23.65 -12.47
CA LYS A 3 -59.94 -23.00 -11.15
C LYS A 3 -58.65 -23.47 -10.42
N TYR A 4 -58.23 -24.69 -10.60
CA TYR A 4 -57.02 -25.24 -9.97
C TYR A 4 -55.73 -24.78 -10.71
N ILE A 5 -55.84 -24.55 -12.01
CA ILE A 5 -54.72 -24.00 -12.81
C ILE A 5 -54.43 -22.56 -12.39
N LEU A 6 -55.47 -21.75 -12.14
CA LEU A 6 -55.30 -20.37 -11.66
C LEU A 6 -54.69 -20.31 -10.25
N LEU A 7 -55.06 -21.25 -9.35
CA LEU A 7 -54.52 -21.33 -8.00
C LEU A 7 -53.05 -21.77 -8.02
N LEU A 8 -52.66 -22.68 -8.94
CA LEU A 8 -51.29 -23.12 -9.13
C LEU A 8 -50.38 -22.02 -9.72
N LEU A 9 -50.95 -21.17 -10.57
CA LEU A 9 -50.24 -20.02 -11.14
C LEU A 9 -49.99 -18.92 -10.10
N LEU A 10 -50.88 -18.74 -9.12
CA LEU A 10 -50.72 -17.76 -8.04
C LEU A 10 -49.64 -18.15 -7.03
N LEU A 11 -49.43 -19.46 -6.84
CA LEU A 11 -48.36 -19.98 -5.93
C LEU A 11 -46.93 -19.86 -6.52
N ALA A 12 -46.81 -19.68 -7.84
CA ALA A 12 -45.50 -19.61 -8.50
C ALA A 12 -44.84 -18.21 -8.40
N ILE A 13 -45.53 -17.19 -7.94
CA ILE A 13 -45.00 -15.81 -7.86
C ILE A 13 -44.47 -15.42 -6.48
N THR A 14 -44.54 -16.29 -5.48
CA THR A 14 -44.01 -15.99 -4.12
C THR A 14 -42.63 -16.60 -3.83
N SER A 15 -41.99 -17.25 -4.80
CA SER A 15 -40.68 -17.88 -4.62
C SER A 15 -39.56 -17.03 -5.26
N CYS A 16 -39.31 -15.86 -4.71
CA CYS A 16 -38.17 -15.04 -5.09
C CYS A 16 -37.05 -15.02 -4.06
N ASP A 17 -37.05 -15.93 -3.07
CA ASP A 17 -35.89 -16.09 -2.21
C ASP A 17 -35.14 -17.36 -2.63
N ASN A 18 -34.01 -17.18 -3.29
CA ASN A 18 -33.08 -18.27 -3.58
C ASN A 18 -32.43 -18.74 -2.27
N PRO A 19 -32.76 -19.94 -1.74
CA PRO A 19 -32.16 -20.41 -0.48
C PRO A 19 -30.67 -20.68 -0.56
N PHE A 20 -30.09 -20.66 -1.77
CA PHE A 20 -28.65 -20.78 -2.01
C PHE A 20 -28.01 -19.43 -2.40
N ALA A 21 -28.77 -18.33 -2.39
CA ALA A 21 -28.17 -17.03 -2.57
C ALA A 21 -27.27 -16.74 -1.36
N PRO A 22 -26.01 -16.32 -1.57
CA PRO A 22 -25.19 -15.86 -0.46
C PRO A 22 -25.93 -14.76 0.28
N ALA A 23 -25.93 -14.81 1.62
CA ALA A 23 -26.58 -13.83 2.46
C ALA A 23 -26.16 -12.44 2.00
N LYS A 24 -27.13 -11.59 1.65
CA LYS A 24 -26.85 -10.20 1.32
C LYS A 24 -26.34 -9.55 2.59
N TYR A 25 -25.05 -9.25 2.64
CA TYR A 25 -24.44 -8.51 3.74
C TYR A 25 -25.12 -7.13 3.78
N LEU A 26 -26.12 -7.00 4.66
CA LEU A 26 -26.77 -5.72 5.02
C LEU A 26 -25.89 -5.05 6.09
N GLY A 27 -24.75 -4.63 5.71
CA GLY A 27 -23.75 -3.99 6.57
C GLY A 27 -22.43 -4.05 5.85
N GLN A 28 -22.33 -3.36 4.72
CA GLN A 28 -21.03 -3.00 4.18
C GLN A 28 -20.48 -1.91 5.10
N GLU A 29 -19.89 -2.33 6.23
CA GLU A 29 -18.69 -1.62 6.64
C GLU A 29 -17.76 -1.80 5.45
N ASP A 30 -17.40 -0.71 4.79
CA ASP A 30 -16.29 -0.69 3.84
C ASP A 30 -15.13 -1.33 4.57
N VAL A 31 -14.85 -2.60 4.31
CA VAL A 31 -13.65 -3.27 4.82
C VAL A 31 -12.51 -2.57 4.09
N THR A 32 -12.12 -1.41 4.65
CA THR A 32 -11.01 -0.64 4.15
C THR A 32 -9.78 -1.49 4.48
N ILE A 33 -9.33 -2.28 3.51
CA ILE A 33 -8.10 -3.09 3.60
C ILE A 33 -6.90 -2.17 3.89
N LEU A 34 -7.02 -0.89 3.53
CA LEU A 34 -6.01 0.14 3.73
C LEU A 34 -6.18 0.83 5.08
N SER A 35 -5.09 1.07 5.76
CA SER A 35 -5.04 1.83 7.00
C SER A 35 -5.25 3.33 6.76
N SER A 36 -5.73 4.04 7.79
CA SER A 36 -5.90 5.48 7.70
C SER A 36 -4.56 6.18 7.48
N GLN A 37 -4.40 6.84 6.35
CA GLN A 37 -3.20 7.61 6.01
C GLN A 37 -3.10 8.94 6.80
N LYS A 38 -4.05 9.21 7.69
CA LYS A 38 -4.00 10.34 8.64
C LYS A 38 -3.04 10.11 9.80
N THR A 39 -2.52 8.89 9.94
CA THR A 39 -1.49 8.52 10.91
C THR A 39 -0.20 8.11 10.21
N ILE A 40 0.94 8.37 10.84
CA ILE A 40 2.26 7.96 10.35
C ILE A 40 2.33 6.43 10.20
N ASP A 41 1.82 5.71 11.20
CA ASP A 41 1.79 4.24 11.14
C ASP A 41 0.93 3.71 9.97
N GLY A 42 -0.21 4.37 9.70
CA GLY A 42 -1.04 4.04 8.54
C GLY A 42 -0.32 4.22 7.21
N VAL A 43 0.57 5.21 7.07
CA VAL A 43 1.43 5.34 5.88
C VAL A 43 2.33 4.13 5.72
N PHE A 44 3.00 3.68 6.79
CA PHE A 44 3.87 2.50 6.75
C PHE A 44 3.09 1.21 6.46
N GLN A 45 1.89 1.05 7.02
CA GLN A 45 1.03 -0.10 6.74
C GLN A 45 0.58 -0.14 5.27
N ASN A 46 0.16 1.01 4.73
CA ASN A 46 -0.22 1.11 3.32
C ASN A 46 0.98 0.94 2.38
N PHE A 47 2.16 1.40 2.78
CA PHE A 47 3.40 1.15 2.04
C PHE A 47 3.70 -0.35 1.97
N LYS A 48 3.65 -1.05 3.13
CA LYS A 48 3.79 -2.51 3.18
C LYS A 48 2.74 -3.20 2.30
N TYR A 49 1.48 -2.78 2.39
CA TYR A 49 0.40 -3.30 1.55
C TYR A 49 0.74 -3.16 0.06
N ALA A 50 1.16 -1.96 -0.37
CA ALA A 50 1.50 -1.69 -1.76
C ALA A 50 2.60 -2.61 -2.28
N TYR A 51 3.62 -2.89 -1.48
CA TYR A 51 4.70 -3.82 -1.83
C TYR A 51 4.22 -5.27 -1.86
N THR A 52 3.52 -5.72 -0.82
CA THR A 52 3.03 -7.11 -0.70
C THR A 52 2.10 -7.48 -1.85
N PHE A 53 1.19 -6.57 -2.22
CA PHE A 53 0.19 -6.80 -3.28
C PHE A 53 0.61 -6.20 -4.62
N LYS A 54 1.78 -5.57 -4.69
CA LYS A 54 2.32 -4.94 -5.90
C LYS A 54 1.36 -3.89 -6.49
N ASP A 55 0.72 -3.13 -5.59
CA ASP A 55 -0.30 -2.13 -5.93
C ASP A 55 0.34 -0.76 -6.15
N THR A 56 0.60 -0.43 -7.42
CA THR A 56 1.20 0.84 -7.83
C THR A 56 0.30 2.04 -7.58
N LEU A 57 -1.02 1.86 -7.55
CA LEU A 57 -1.97 2.94 -7.28
C LEU A 57 -1.93 3.33 -5.80
N VAL A 58 -1.93 2.33 -4.90
CA VAL A 58 -1.76 2.58 -3.46
C VAL A 58 -0.40 3.19 -3.20
N TYR A 59 0.68 2.64 -3.78
CA TYR A 59 2.02 3.21 -3.66
C TYR A 59 2.06 4.68 -4.09
N GLY A 60 1.53 4.99 -5.27
CA GLY A 60 1.52 6.36 -5.81
C GLY A 60 0.72 7.35 -4.97
N LYS A 61 -0.31 6.90 -4.25
CA LYS A 61 -1.08 7.74 -3.31
C LYS A 61 -0.30 8.11 -2.05
N LEU A 62 0.72 7.33 -1.68
CA LEU A 62 1.58 7.64 -0.53
C LEU A 62 2.55 8.79 -0.83
N LEU A 63 2.94 8.96 -2.11
CA LEU A 63 3.94 9.92 -2.51
C LEU A 63 3.33 11.30 -2.79
N ASP A 64 4.01 12.34 -2.31
CA ASP A 64 3.70 13.73 -2.66
C ASP A 64 3.99 14.01 -4.14
N GLU A 65 3.36 15.03 -4.72
CA GLU A 65 3.61 15.44 -6.11
C GLU A 65 5.06 15.87 -6.33
N ASN A 66 5.68 16.49 -5.32
CA ASN A 66 7.08 16.92 -5.34
C ASN A 66 8.01 15.92 -4.63
N PHE A 67 7.64 14.63 -4.63
CA PHE A 67 8.43 13.58 -4.01
C PHE A 67 9.84 13.50 -4.60
N THR A 68 10.83 13.26 -3.72
CA THR A 68 12.22 13.01 -4.09
C THR A 68 12.75 11.78 -3.36
N PHE A 69 13.28 10.83 -4.10
CA PHE A 69 14.08 9.73 -3.58
C PHE A 69 15.56 10.11 -3.61
N VAL A 70 16.29 9.77 -2.56
CA VAL A 70 17.75 10.04 -2.44
C VAL A 70 18.44 8.77 -1.97
N TYR A 71 19.53 8.39 -2.61
CA TYR A 71 20.38 7.29 -2.18
C TYR A 71 21.85 7.64 -2.30
N ARG A 72 22.67 7.02 -1.46
CA ARG A 72 24.11 7.19 -1.50
C ARG A 72 24.72 6.30 -2.58
N ASN A 73 25.45 6.89 -3.50
CA ASN A 73 26.30 6.15 -4.41
C ASN A 73 27.72 6.08 -3.79
N TYR A 74 28.06 4.92 -3.28
CA TYR A 74 29.33 4.71 -2.58
C TYR A 74 30.53 4.70 -3.53
N ASP A 75 30.38 4.32 -4.80
CA ASP A 75 31.44 4.26 -5.80
C ASP A 75 32.02 5.66 -6.11
N ILE A 76 31.16 6.65 -6.16
CA ILE A 76 31.54 8.04 -6.47
C ILE A 76 31.47 8.96 -5.24
N GLY A 77 31.04 8.45 -4.10
CA GLY A 77 30.98 9.17 -2.84
C GLY A 77 29.97 10.33 -2.82
N SER A 78 28.92 10.31 -3.68
CA SER A 78 27.90 11.35 -3.78
C SER A 78 26.48 10.81 -3.63
N ASP A 79 25.55 11.69 -3.29
CA ASP A 79 24.13 11.34 -3.27
C ASP A 79 23.55 11.52 -4.69
N ASN A 80 22.81 10.51 -5.12
CA ASN A 80 21.97 10.57 -6.32
C ASN A 80 20.51 10.70 -5.92
N SER A 81 19.70 11.27 -6.81
CA SER A 81 18.28 11.43 -6.53
C SER A 81 17.45 11.36 -7.81
N TRP A 82 16.17 11.02 -7.65
CA TRP A 82 15.16 11.11 -8.68
C TRP A 82 13.81 11.54 -8.10
N GLY A 83 12.95 12.05 -8.98
CA GLY A 83 11.61 12.51 -8.60
C GLY A 83 10.55 11.41 -8.70
N ARG A 84 9.33 11.78 -8.35
CA ARG A 84 8.15 10.92 -8.25
C ARG A 84 7.90 10.04 -9.49
N GLN A 85 7.98 10.60 -10.70
CA GLN A 85 7.70 9.82 -11.91
C GLN A 85 8.69 8.68 -12.12
N GLN A 86 9.98 8.96 -11.94
CA GLN A 86 11.02 7.95 -12.06
C GLN A 86 10.85 6.88 -10.97
N ASP A 87 10.50 7.29 -9.77
CA ASP A 87 10.28 6.37 -8.64
C ASP A 87 9.10 5.42 -8.91
N LEU A 88 7.97 5.96 -9.36
CA LEU A 88 6.80 5.15 -9.74
C LEU A 88 7.11 4.16 -10.86
N LEU A 89 7.90 4.56 -11.86
CA LEU A 89 8.32 3.69 -12.94
C LEU A 89 9.23 2.57 -12.43
N THR A 90 10.22 2.92 -11.61
CA THR A 90 11.17 1.95 -11.03
C THR A 90 10.45 0.95 -10.13
N THR A 91 9.56 1.42 -9.27
CA THR A 91 8.77 0.55 -8.38
C THR A 91 7.80 -0.33 -9.18
N ASN A 92 7.13 0.20 -10.21
CA ASN A 92 6.28 -0.61 -11.09
C ASN A 92 7.09 -1.72 -11.78
N ASN A 93 8.28 -1.42 -12.29
CA ASN A 93 9.15 -2.41 -12.93
C ASN A 93 9.58 -3.49 -11.93
N LEU A 94 9.90 -3.13 -10.69
CA LEU A 94 10.17 -4.09 -9.62
C LEU A 94 8.96 -4.98 -9.36
N PHE A 95 7.76 -4.40 -9.27
CA PHE A 95 6.52 -5.14 -9.04
C PHE A 95 6.21 -6.12 -10.16
N GLN A 96 6.47 -5.75 -11.41
CA GLN A 96 6.28 -6.63 -12.58
C GLN A 96 7.34 -7.74 -12.65
N ALA A 97 8.59 -7.43 -12.32
CA ALA A 97 9.69 -8.38 -12.40
C ALA A 97 9.66 -9.42 -11.27
N SER A 98 9.13 -9.09 -10.10
CA SER A 98 9.12 -9.98 -8.93
C SER A 98 7.91 -10.90 -8.91
N GLN A 99 8.08 -12.15 -8.44
CA GLN A 99 6.98 -13.05 -8.10
C GLN A 99 6.36 -12.67 -6.77
N ASN A 100 7.19 -12.38 -5.77
CA ASN A 100 6.75 -12.02 -4.42
C ASN A 100 7.65 -10.93 -3.82
N LEU A 101 7.05 -10.08 -3.01
CA LEU A 101 7.71 -9.06 -2.20
C LEU A 101 7.21 -9.19 -0.76
N ASP A 102 8.12 -9.38 0.17
CA ASP A 102 7.83 -9.40 1.60
C ASP A 102 8.59 -8.29 2.29
N LEU A 103 7.85 -7.25 2.69
CA LEU A 103 8.38 -6.07 3.41
C LEU A 103 7.98 -6.15 4.87
N ILE A 104 8.97 -6.17 5.75
CA ILE A 104 8.79 -6.12 7.19
C ILE A 104 9.37 -4.80 7.70
N TRP A 105 8.53 -3.95 8.26
CA TRP A 105 8.95 -2.78 9.01
C TRP A 105 9.32 -3.22 10.43
N ASN A 106 10.53 -2.90 10.84
CA ASN A 106 11.04 -3.17 12.18
C ASN A 106 10.83 -1.93 13.08
N GLU A 107 11.80 -1.65 13.93
CA GLU A 107 11.74 -0.56 14.90
C GLU A 107 11.88 0.83 14.26
N THR A 108 11.27 1.82 14.90
CA THR A 108 11.54 3.23 14.60
C THR A 108 12.80 3.67 15.32
N VAL A 109 13.80 4.09 14.54
CA VAL A 109 15.12 4.50 15.05
C VAL A 109 15.11 5.97 15.45
N LEU A 110 14.43 6.80 14.67
CA LEU A 110 14.30 8.23 14.87
C LEU A 110 12.89 8.67 14.48
N SER A 111 12.29 9.57 15.26
CA SER A 111 11.08 10.26 14.86
C SER A 111 11.04 11.65 15.46
N ASN A 112 10.71 12.66 14.67
CA ASN A 112 10.58 14.03 15.08
C ASN A 112 9.65 14.80 14.13
N GLY A 113 8.86 15.71 14.65
CA GLY A 113 8.01 16.54 13.82
C GLY A 113 6.85 17.16 14.59
N ASP A 114 5.96 17.76 13.83
CA ASP A 114 4.73 18.37 14.32
C ASP A 114 3.50 17.81 13.60
N SER A 115 2.38 18.53 13.68
CA SER A 115 1.13 18.10 13.06
C SER A 115 1.10 18.21 11.53
N LEU A 116 2.06 18.88 10.89
CA LEU A 116 2.09 19.11 9.43
C LEU A 116 3.34 18.57 8.74
N LEU A 117 4.46 18.51 9.47
CA LEU A 117 5.74 18.00 8.97
C LEU A 117 6.27 16.96 9.95
N TYR A 118 6.66 15.79 9.43
CA TYR A 118 7.15 14.70 10.26
C TYR A 118 8.31 13.96 9.57
N ALA A 119 9.38 13.74 10.32
CA ALA A 119 10.52 12.96 9.88
C ALA A 119 10.61 11.66 10.69
N VAL A 120 10.83 10.56 10.02
CA VAL A 120 10.94 9.24 10.66
C VAL A 120 11.94 8.36 9.94
N SER A 121 12.85 7.75 10.69
CA SER A 121 13.74 6.68 10.21
C SER A 121 13.28 5.36 10.79
N ARG A 122 12.99 4.39 9.94
CA ARG A 122 12.54 3.06 10.32
C ARG A 122 13.36 1.98 9.63
N SER A 123 13.78 0.98 10.39
CA SER A 123 14.47 -0.16 9.83
C SER A 123 13.50 -1.12 9.14
N PHE A 124 14.00 -1.83 8.13
CA PHE A 124 13.20 -2.77 7.37
C PHE A 124 14.00 -4.01 6.94
N ASN A 125 13.27 -5.07 6.65
CA ASN A 125 13.73 -6.23 5.90
C ASN A 125 12.84 -6.36 4.66
N LEU A 126 13.44 -6.45 3.48
CA LEU A 126 12.75 -6.67 2.23
C LEU A 126 13.28 -7.94 1.57
N THR A 127 12.40 -8.90 1.34
CA THR A 127 12.71 -10.09 0.54
C THR A 127 12.03 -9.94 -0.83
N ILE A 128 12.82 -10.04 -1.89
CA ILE A 128 12.38 -9.98 -3.28
C ILE A 128 12.60 -11.36 -3.88
N VAL A 129 11.53 -12.00 -4.34
CA VAL A 129 11.59 -13.28 -5.05
C VAL A 129 11.32 -13.02 -6.52
N PHE A 130 12.33 -13.09 -7.36
CA PHE A 130 12.17 -13.02 -8.80
C PHE A 130 11.77 -14.38 -9.38
N ASN A 131 12.38 -15.46 -8.87
CA ASN A 131 12.03 -16.86 -9.15
C ASN A 131 12.56 -17.75 -8.01
N PRO A 132 12.28 -19.07 -7.98
CA PRO A 132 12.69 -19.95 -6.89
C PRO A 132 14.21 -20.02 -6.63
N THR A 133 15.03 -19.68 -7.62
CA THR A 133 16.51 -19.68 -7.52
C THR A 133 17.13 -18.30 -7.44
N ASP A 134 16.30 -17.23 -7.58
CA ASP A 134 16.75 -15.84 -7.54
C ASP A 134 15.96 -15.07 -6.48
N ILE A 135 16.55 -15.00 -5.30
CA ILE A 135 15.97 -14.37 -4.11
C ILE A 135 16.96 -13.36 -3.56
N VAL A 136 16.55 -12.10 -3.51
CA VAL A 136 17.33 -11.00 -2.93
C VAL A 136 16.76 -10.63 -1.56
N ARG A 137 17.62 -10.45 -0.57
CA ARG A 137 17.27 -9.97 0.78
C ARG A 137 18.01 -8.70 1.08
N ILE A 138 17.27 -7.65 1.39
CA ILE A 138 17.77 -6.31 1.69
C ILE A 138 17.41 -5.98 3.13
N GLN A 139 18.37 -5.49 3.88
CA GLN A 139 18.15 -4.92 5.21
C GLN A 139 18.66 -3.49 5.20
N GLY A 140 17.92 -2.59 5.81
CA GLY A 140 18.32 -1.20 5.81
C GLY A 140 17.41 -0.33 6.64
N ARG A 141 17.56 0.98 6.44
CA ARG A 141 16.71 1.99 7.02
C ARG A 141 16.17 2.89 5.93
N ALA A 142 14.88 3.19 6.03
CA ALA A 142 14.21 4.20 5.22
C ALA A 142 13.99 5.43 6.09
N TYR A 143 14.57 6.55 5.70
CA TYR A 143 14.29 7.84 6.28
C TYR A 143 13.26 8.56 5.43
N PHE A 144 12.06 8.76 5.99
CA PHE A 144 10.97 9.47 5.35
C PHE A 144 10.79 10.85 5.97
N GLU A 145 10.64 11.85 5.11
CA GLU A 145 10.08 13.13 5.47
C GLU A 145 8.65 13.18 4.89
N LEU A 146 7.67 13.39 5.79
CA LEU A 146 6.26 13.40 5.46
C LEU A 146 5.68 14.78 5.69
N LYS A 147 4.70 15.14 4.86
CA LYS A 147 3.94 16.39 5.03
C LYS A 147 2.46 16.19 4.74
N ARG A 148 1.67 17.11 5.25
CA ARG A 148 0.26 17.31 4.89
C ARG A 148 -0.09 18.79 4.99
N SER A 149 -1.12 19.25 4.25
CA SER A 149 -1.49 20.66 4.21
C SER A 149 -2.27 21.09 5.44
N THR A 150 -3.13 20.21 5.97
CA THR A 150 -3.89 20.43 7.20
C THR A 150 -3.90 19.17 8.05
N VAL A 151 -4.28 19.29 9.32
CA VAL A 151 -4.39 18.15 10.26
C VAL A 151 -5.42 17.09 9.82
N ASN A 152 -6.33 17.46 8.93
CA ASN A 152 -7.37 16.57 8.42
C ASN A 152 -6.97 15.87 7.11
N ASP A 153 -5.83 16.26 6.51
CA ASP A 153 -5.34 15.68 5.27
C ASP A 153 -4.52 14.42 5.54
N ASP A 154 -4.36 13.62 4.49
CA ASP A 154 -3.51 12.46 4.51
C ASP A 154 -2.03 12.86 4.51
N TRP A 155 -1.24 12.15 5.29
CA TRP A 155 0.21 12.28 5.22
C TRP A 155 0.73 11.78 3.86
N LYS A 156 1.67 12.55 3.28
CA LYS A 156 2.37 12.20 2.04
C LYS A 156 3.87 12.17 2.30
N ILE A 157 4.54 11.17 1.75
CA ILE A 157 6.00 11.11 1.73
C ILE A 157 6.47 12.09 0.66
N TYR A 158 7.16 13.16 1.06
CA TYR A 158 7.73 14.10 0.10
C TYR A 158 9.22 13.89 -0.13
N LYS A 159 9.89 13.14 0.78
CA LYS A 159 11.26 12.71 0.59
C LYS A 159 11.48 11.35 1.22
N TRP A 160 12.20 10.50 0.51
CA TRP A 160 12.73 9.24 1.00
C TRP A 160 14.23 9.23 0.79
N ARG A 161 14.99 9.11 1.87
CA ARG A 161 16.41 8.77 1.83
C ARG A 161 16.59 7.30 2.16
N ASP A 162 17.19 6.57 1.22
CA ASP A 162 17.63 5.21 1.48
C ASP A 162 18.95 5.26 2.28
N GLU A 163 18.91 4.68 3.47
CA GLU A 163 20.07 4.54 4.37
C GLU A 163 20.52 3.07 4.46
N SER A 164 20.25 2.29 3.43
CA SER A 164 20.71 0.91 3.35
C SER A 164 22.20 0.86 3.03
N ASN A 165 22.89 -0.07 3.67
CA ASN A 165 24.28 -0.38 3.34
C ASN A 165 24.29 -1.58 2.40
N TYR A 166 24.59 -1.34 1.14
CA TYR A 166 24.81 -2.40 0.15
C TYR A 166 26.29 -2.75 0.07
#